data_d02f6e71813e52fc81505e9f3dc134ae
#
_entry.id   d02f6e71813e52fc81505e9f3dc134ae
#
_cell.length_a   1.000
_cell.length_b   1.000
_cell.length_c   1.000
_cell.angle_alpha   90.00
_cell.angle_beta   90.00
_cell.angle_gamma   90.00
#
_symmetry.space_group_name_H-M   'P 1'
#
loop_
_entity.id
_entity.type
_entity.pdbx_description
1 polymer ?
#
loop_
_entity_poly.entity_id
_entity_poly.type
_entity_poly.pdbx_seq_one_letter_code
_entity_poly.pdbx_strand_id
1 'polypeptide(L)'
;MPTQQEKKRMTEISISKKGKGEFPVALEEASVGDEIVYHVGKYAGGPHKDDALQAALSGKCFIVQRRLGQELFSYIAVKASAKHEKRMKGIVK
;
A
#
# COMPACT_ATOMS: atom_id res chain seq x y z
N MET A 1 21.30 -6.18 -17.75
CA MET A 1 19.92 -5.94 -18.01
C MET A 1 19.37 -4.91 -17.09
N PRO A 2 19.20 -3.74 -17.59
CA PRO A 2 18.69 -2.66 -16.74
C PRO A 2 17.31 -2.96 -16.20
N THR A 3 16.52 -3.67 -16.95
CA THR A 3 15.18 -3.94 -16.47
C THR A 3 15.17 -4.73 -15.20
N GLN A 4 16.13 -5.57 -15.00
CA GLN A 4 16.15 -6.34 -13.79
C GLN A 4 16.41 -5.52 -12.58
N GLN A 5 17.26 -4.55 -12.74
CA GLN A 5 17.52 -3.67 -11.64
C GLN A 5 16.32 -2.85 -11.31
N GLU A 6 15.61 -2.44 -12.33
CA GLU A 6 14.41 -1.69 -12.08
C GLU A 6 13.39 -2.50 -11.34
N LYS A 7 13.36 -3.78 -11.61
CA LYS A 7 12.41 -4.62 -10.92
C LYS A 7 12.71 -4.76 -9.45
N LYS A 8 13.94 -4.57 -9.08
CA LYS A 8 14.30 -4.68 -7.68
C LYS A 8 13.93 -3.47 -6.90
N ARG A 9 13.58 -2.40 -7.56
CA ARG A 9 13.15 -1.21 -6.88
C ARG A 9 11.70 -1.35 -6.50
N MET A 10 11.21 -0.38 -5.81
CA MET A 10 9.81 -0.34 -5.46
C MET A 10 8.96 -0.47 -6.70
N THR A 11 7.98 -1.31 -6.63
CA THR A 11 7.04 -1.51 -7.70
C THR A 11 5.73 -0.85 -7.30
N GLU A 12 5.13 -0.18 -8.26
CA GLU A 12 3.83 0.42 -8.04
C GLU A 12 2.76 -0.49 -8.62
N ILE A 13 1.82 -0.88 -7.80
CA ILE A 13 0.74 -1.77 -8.17
C ILE A 13 -0.55 -0.99 -8.01
N SER A 14 -1.30 -0.82 -9.09
CA SER A 14 -2.54 -0.07 -8.99
C SER A 14 -3.73 -1.00 -8.98
N ILE A 15 -4.55 -0.91 -7.95
CA ILE A 15 -5.78 -1.68 -7.87
C ILE A 15 -6.98 -0.77 -7.69
N SER A 16 -6.82 0.52 -7.96
CA SER A 16 -7.87 1.47 -7.70
C SER A 16 -9.14 1.19 -8.50
N LYS A 17 -9.02 0.50 -9.62
CA LYS A 17 -10.17 0.18 -10.44
C LYS A 17 -10.64 -1.25 -10.27
N LYS A 18 -10.04 -1.99 -9.37
CA LYS A 18 -10.42 -3.37 -9.15
C LYS A 18 -11.47 -3.47 -8.07
N GLY A 19 -12.14 -4.60 -8.03
CA GLY A 19 -13.22 -4.80 -7.08
C GLY A 19 -12.75 -5.06 -5.67
N LYS A 20 -13.70 -5.07 -4.77
CA LYS A 20 -13.43 -5.29 -3.38
C LYS A 20 -12.77 -6.66 -3.17
N GLY A 21 -11.86 -6.73 -2.23
CA GLY A 21 -11.14 -7.97 -1.94
C GLY A 21 -9.79 -8.06 -2.61
N GLU A 22 -9.48 -7.13 -3.52
CA GLU A 22 -8.19 -7.18 -4.21
C GLU A 22 -7.05 -6.65 -3.37
N PHE A 23 -7.34 -5.81 -2.39
CA PHE A 23 -6.26 -5.21 -1.61
C PHE A 23 -5.49 -6.26 -0.81
N PRO A 24 -6.12 -7.15 -0.06
CA PRO A 24 -5.36 -8.16 0.68
C PRO A 24 -4.51 -9.03 -0.24
N VAL A 25 -5.03 -9.34 -1.41
CA VAL A 25 -4.30 -10.16 -2.36
C VAL A 25 -3.06 -9.41 -2.86
N ALA A 26 -3.25 -8.15 -3.22
CA ALA A 26 -2.15 -7.35 -3.71
C ALA A 26 -1.08 -7.19 -2.63
N LEU A 27 -1.49 -6.96 -1.40
CA LEU A 27 -0.56 -6.78 -0.30
C LEU A 27 0.24 -8.07 -0.05
N GLU A 28 -0.45 -9.19 -0.13
CA GLU A 28 0.20 -10.47 0.07
C GLU A 28 1.27 -10.73 -0.99
N GLU A 29 0.97 -10.38 -2.22
CA GLU A 29 1.88 -10.63 -3.32
C GLU A 29 2.96 -9.58 -3.47
N ALA A 30 2.82 -8.46 -2.80
CA ALA A 30 3.79 -7.38 -2.93
C ALA A 30 5.06 -7.70 -2.15
N SER A 31 6.15 -7.09 -2.58
CA SER A 31 7.40 -7.16 -1.85
C SER A 31 7.50 -5.96 -0.92
N VAL A 32 8.31 -6.11 0.11
CA VAL A 32 8.51 -5.00 1.05
C VAL A 32 8.96 -3.76 0.30
N GLY A 33 8.29 -2.66 0.56
CA GLY A 33 8.58 -1.40 -0.10
C GLY A 33 7.75 -1.13 -1.33
N ASP A 34 7.04 -2.14 -1.83
CA ASP A 34 6.17 -1.92 -2.98
C ASP A 34 5.02 -1.03 -2.60
N GLU A 35 4.56 -0.24 -3.56
CA GLU A 35 3.48 0.71 -3.36
C GLU A 35 2.22 0.19 -4.02
N ILE A 36 1.15 0.12 -3.26
CA ILE A 36 -0.14 -0.32 -3.78
C ILE A 36 -1.05 0.91 -3.81
N VAL A 37 -1.38 1.36 -5.01
CA VAL A 37 -2.29 2.48 -5.17
C VAL A 37 -3.70 1.93 -5.08
N TYR A 38 -4.36 2.19 -3.97
CA TYR A 38 -5.68 1.60 -3.75
C TYR A 38 -6.83 2.56 -4.06
N HIS A 39 -6.53 3.81 -4.25
CA HIS A 39 -7.57 4.77 -4.59
C HIS A 39 -6.95 6.01 -5.20
N VAL A 40 -7.66 6.61 -6.15
CA VAL A 40 -7.25 7.88 -6.73
C VAL A 40 -8.49 8.74 -6.75
N GLY A 41 -8.38 9.95 -6.19
CA GLY A 41 -9.51 10.83 -6.16
C GLY A 41 -9.26 12.04 -5.29
N LYS A 42 -10.30 12.83 -5.11
CA LYS A 42 -10.21 14.03 -4.31
C LYS A 42 -10.15 13.71 -2.82
N TYR A 43 -10.87 12.67 -2.42
CA TYR A 43 -10.91 12.26 -1.02
C TYR A 43 -10.57 10.79 -0.91
N ALA A 44 -10.10 10.41 0.26
CA ALA A 44 -9.86 9.01 0.53
C ALA A 44 -11.18 8.26 0.50
N GLY A 45 -11.19 7.11 -0.15
CA GLY A 45 -12.41 6.33 -0.24
C GLY A 45 -12.19 5.10 -1.07
N GLY A 46 -13.27 4.63 -1.70
CA GLY A 46 -13.21 3.48 -2.57
C GLY A 46 -13.33 2.16 -1.82
N PRO A 47 -13.41 1.06 -2.56
CA PRO A 47 -13.67 -0.25 -1.96
C PRO A 47 -12.53 -0.80 -1.14
N HIS A 48 -11.32 -0.25 -1.28
CA HIS A 48 -10.14 -0.80 -0.61
C HIS A 48 -9.76 -0.05 0.65
N LYS A 49 -10.45 1.03 0.95
CA LYS A 49 -10.05 1.89 2.06
C LYS A 49 -10.01 1.16 3.39
N ASP A 50 -11.06 0.43 3.71
CA ASP A 50 -11.13 -0.26 4.98
C ASP A 50 -10.06 -1.32 5.11
N ASP A 51 -9.84 -2.07 4.04
CA ASP A 51 -8.82 -3.10 4.06
C ASP A 51 -7.44 -2.50 4.24
N ALA A 52 -7.18 -1.37 3.59
CA ALA A 52 -5.90 -0.71 3.70
C ALA A 52 -5.67 -0.20 5.12
N LEU A 53 -6.70 0.38 5.71
CA LEU A 53 -6.57 0.89 7.07
C LEU A 53 -6.35 -0.23 8.07
N GLN A 54 -7.05 -1.34 7.90
CA GLN A 54 -6.87 -2.48 8.79
C GLN A 54 -5.45 -3.01 8.70
N ALA A 55 -4.93 -3.11 7.48
CA ALA A 55 -3.57 -3.59 7.30
C ALA A 55 -2.56 -2.64 7.93
N ALA A 56 -2.81 -1.34 7.82
CA ALA A 56 -1.91 -0.36 8.41
C ALA A 56 -1.94 -0.46 9.93
N LEU A 57 -3.11 -0.64 10.51
CA LEU A 57 -3.22 -0.78 11.95
C LEU A 57 -2.53 -2.03 12.45
N SER A 58 -2.44 -3.03 11.62
CA SER A 58 -1.75 -4.26 11.97
C SER A 58 -0.25 -4.19 11.72
N GLY A 59 0.24 -3.08 11.20
CA GLY A 59 1.66 -2.93 10.93
C GLY A 59 2.13 -3.55 9.65
N LYS A 60 1.21 -3.93 8.78
CA LYS A 60 1.57 -4.60 7.53
C LYS A 60 1.93 -3.64 6.42
N CYS A 61 1.52 -2.39 6.53
CA CYS A 61 1.82 -1.40 5.53
C CYS A 61 1.77 -0.01 6.14
N PHE A 62 2.25 0.96 5.38
CA PHE A 62 2.15 2.36 5.73
C PHE A 62 1.23 3.03 4.72
N ILE A 63 0.40 3.93 5.16
CA ILE A 63 -0.50 4.64 4.27
C ILE A 63 0.09 6.01 3.96
N VAL A 64 0.23 6.32 2.68
CA VAL A 64 0.72 7.63 2.27
C VAL A 64 -0.22 8.19 1.20
N GLN A 65 -0.14 9.49 1.03
CA GLN A 65 -0.98 10.21 0.09
C GLN A 65 -0.07 11.02 -0.79
N ARG A 66 -0.26 10.92 -2.10
CA ARG A 66 0.59 11.63 -3.05
C ARG A 66 -0.28 12.52 -3.92
N ARG A 67 0.06 13.78 -3.97
CA ARG A 67 -0.70 14.71 -4.77
C ARG A 67 -0.36 14.53 -6.24
N LEU A 68 -1.38 14.35 -7.05
CA LEU A 68 -1.22 14.20 -8.49
C LEU A 68 -1.53 15.46 -9.24
N GLY A 69 -2.34 16.33 -8.65
CA GLY A 69 -2.73 17.56 -9.27
C GLY A 69 -3.59 18.33 -8.32
N GLN A 70 -4.27 19.35 -8.83
CA GLN A 70 -5.14 20.13 -7.99
C GLN A 70 -6.32 19.27 -7.57
N GLU A 71 -6.48 19.07 -6.27
CA GLU A 71 -7.57 18.28 -5.72
C GLU A 71 -7.61 16.86 -6.25
N LEU A 72 -6.44 16.31 -6.58
CA LEU A 72 -6.37 14.93 -7.02
C LEU A 72 -5.21 14.26 -6.33
N PHE A 73 -5.49 13.16 -5.66
CA PHE A 73 -4.48 12.45 -4.88
C PHE A 73 -4.54 10.97 -5.15
N SER A 74 -3.39 10.33 -5.06
CA SER A 74 -3.37 8.89 -5.02
C SER A 74 -3.15 8.48 -3.57
N TYR A 75 -3.86 7.44 -3.15
CA TYR A 75 -3.78 6.90 -1.80
C TYR A 75 -3.08 5.57 -1.89
N ILE A 76 -1.98 5.43 -1.17
CA ILE A 76 -1.02 4.38 -1.40
C ILE A 76 -0.71 3.66 -0.11
N ALA A 77 -0.64 2.32 -0.18
CA ALA A 77 -0.17 1.50 0.92
C ALA A 77 1.22 0.99 0.54
N VAL A 78 2.20 1.26 1.38
CA VAL A 78 3.57 0.80 1.16
C VAL A 78 3.79 -0.41 2.05
N LYS A 79 4.12 -1.54 1.46
CA LYS A 79 4.23 -2.77 2.25
C LYS A 79 5.39 -2.68 3.23
N ALA A 80 5.10 -2.97 4.49
CA ALA A 80 6.10 -2.95 5.54
C ALA A 80 6.73 -4.32 5.70
N SER A 81 7.90 -4.35 6.32
CA SER A 81 8.58 -5.61 6.53
C SER A 81 7.97 -6.34 7.70
N ALA A 82 8.15 -7.65 7.71
CA ALA A 82 7.72 -8.46 8.83
C ALA A 82 8.40 -8.02 10.11
N LYS A 83 9.61 -7.55 9.97
CA LYS A 83 10.35 -7.06 11.12
C LYS A 83 9.69 -5.86 11.75
N HIS A 84 9.17 -4.97 10.93
CA HIS A 84 8.45 -3.81 11.43
C HIS A 84 7.22 -4.24 12.21
N GLU A 85 6.49 -5.18 11.66
CA GLU A 85 5.30 -5.68 12.31
C GLU A 85 5.62 -6.29 13.66
N LYS A 86 6.67 -7.06 13.72
CA LYS A 86 7.13 -7.65 14.96
C LYS A 86 7.52 -6.62 15.98
N ARG A 87 8.21 -5.60 15.53
CA ARG A 87 8.65 -4.56 16.40
C ARG A 87 7.49 -3.84 17.04
N MET A 88 6.46 -3.61 16.27
CA MET A 88 5.31 -2.95 16.82
C MET A 88 4.66 -3.77 17.91
N LYS A 89 4.62 -5.06 17.72
CA LYS A 89 4.09 -5.91 18.75
C LYS A 89 4.94 -5.89 19.98
N GLY A 90 6.22 -5.79 19.80
CA GLY A 90 7.12 -5.72 20.92
C GLY A 90 6.95 -4.47 21.74
N ILE A 91 6.68 -3.38 21.07
CA ILE A 91 6.48 -2.13 21.77
C ILE A 91 5.24 -2.15 22.63
N VAL A 92 4.25 -2.84 22.18
CA VAL A 92 2.99 -2.89 22.90
C VAL A 92 3.13 -3.61 24.22
N LYS A 93 4.08 -4.47 24.32
CA LYS A 93 4.33 -5.10 25.59
C LYS A 93 4.84 -4.13 26.58
#